data_271493be58c8a65992e69bf96f73ac13
#
_entry.id   271493be58c8a65992e69bf96f73ac13
#
_cell.length_a   1.000
_cell.length_b   1.000
_cell.length_c   1.000
_cell.angle_alpha   90.00
_cell.angle_beta   90.00
_cell.angle_gamma   90.00
#
_symmetry.space_group_name_H-M   'P 1'
#
loop_
_entity.id
_entity.type
_entity.pdbx_description
1 polymer ?
#
loop_
_entity_poly.entity_id
_entity_poly.type
_entity_poly.pdbx_seq_one_letter_code
_entity_poly.pdbx_strand_id
1 'polypeptide(L)'
;IRTAILPFVFIFNPEMLLIGISSVAHGLVVLIVSVIAILAFCSATQGWFIVRNRWYETAFLLVVTLALFRPDALMNRVYPEFAPTELYEFATGTLQTDHNQKVRLHITRETDYGDRYKLFAFNNIDSTNNEANPLGLTLTNSGDRWLVSDLTFMGKAESAGIQFGDYVTSVDVEQTERPRKEWIFAPAFTILCLIALMQLFRKMKK
;
A
#
# COMPACT_ATOMS: atom_id res chain seq x y z
N ILE A 1 17.34 -22.22 6.75
CA ILE A 1 15.99 -21.62 6.70
C ILE A 1 16.08 -20.10 6.89
N ARG A 2 16.86 -19.54 7.84
CA ARG A 2 16.96 -18.10 8.11
C ARG A 2 17.46 -17.30 6.91
N THR A 3 18.47 -17.78 6.24
CA THR A 3 19.08 -17.13 5.07
C THR A 3 18.15 -17.13 3.87
N ALA A 4 17.26 -18.11 3.76
CA ALA A 4 16.30 -18.23 2.68
C ALA A 4 15.13 -17.20 2.79
N ILE A 5 14.88 -16.65 3.99
CA ILE A 5 13.81 -15.67 4.20
C ILE A 5 14.26 -14.25 3.79
N LEU A 6 15.55 -13.94 3.87
CA LEU A 6 16.08 -12.61 3.52
C LEU A 6 15.70 -12.11 2.12
N PRO A 7 15.79 -12.90 1.05
CA PRO A 7 15.38 -12.46 -0.28
C PRO A 7 13.89 -12.08 -0.35
N PHE A 8 13.03 -12.78 0.40
CA PHE A 8 11.59 -12.46 0.43
C PHE A 8 11.30 -11.12 1.09
N VAL A 9 12.11 -10.72 2.08
CA VAL A 9 11.96 -9.40 2.73
C VAL A 9 12.16 -8.27 1.73
N PHE A 10 13.12 -8.40 0.81
CA PHE A 10 13.37 -7.39 -0.24
C PHE A 10 12.22 -7.27 -1.25
N ILE A 11 11.54 -8.38 -1.55
CA ILE A 11 10.37 -8.37 -2.44
C ILE A 11 9.21 -7.58 -1.80
N PHE A 12 9.06 -7.66 -0.48
CA PHE A 12 7.97 -7.00 0.25
C PHE A 12 8.28 -5.56 0.66
N ASN A 13 9.54 -5.17 0.67
CA ASN A 13 9.96 -3.82 1.04
C ASN A 13 11.09 -3.32 0.11
N PRO A 14 10.73 -2.74 -1.06
CA PRO A 14 11.71 -2.24 -2.02
C PRO A 14 12.54 -1.06 -1.48
N GLU A 15 12.09 -0.36 -0.43
CA GLU A 15 12.87 0.71 0.21
C GLU A 15 14.15 0.18 0.88
N MET A 16 14.16 -1.09 1.31
CA MET A 16 15.39 -1.73 1.80
C MET A 16 16.45 -1.90 0.70
N LEU A 17 16.04 -1.85 -0.57
CA LEU A 17 16.92 -1.81 -1.74
C LEU A 17 17.23 -0.37 -2.18
N LEU A 18 16.92 0.63 -1.35
CA LEU A 18 17.07 2.05 -1.64
C LEU A 18 16.23 2.53 -2.84
N ILE A 19 15.18 1.79 -3.21
CA ILE A 19 14.25 2.16 -4.28
C ILE A 19 13.16 3.04 -3.70
N GLY A 20 12.91 4.20 -4.33
CA GLY A 20 11.86 5.14 -3.89
C GLY A 20 12.29 6.08 -2.76
N ILE A 21 13.58 6.16 -2.43
CA ILE A 21 14.09 7.07 -1.40
C ILE A 21 14.11 8.50 -1.94
N SER A 22 13.42 9.41 -1.25
CA SER A 22 13.30 10.81 -1.61
C SER A 22 14.45 11.68 -1.12
N SER A 23 15.17 11.27 -0.04
CA SER A 23 16.28 12.02 0.54
C SER A 23 17.27 11.11 1.27
N VAL A 24 18.51 11.60 1.45
CA VAL A 24 19.55 10.88 2.20
C VAL A 24 19.13 10.62 3.65
N ALA A 25 18.45 11.57 4.29
CA ALA A 25 17.94 11.40 5.64
C ALA A 25 16.88 10.26 5.72
N HIS A 26 16.00 10.17 4.74
CA HIS A 26 15.02 9.08 4.64
C HIS A 26 15.74 7.74 4.47
N GLY A 27 16.74 7.64 3.58
CA GLY A 27 17.54 6.44 3.40
C GLY A 27 18.23 5.96 4.67
N LEU A 28 18.76 6.89 5.48
CA LEU A 28 19.40 6.57 6.76
C LEU A 28 18.40 6.01 7.78
N VAL A 29 17.19 6.58 7.86
CA VAL A 29 16.12 6.06 8.72
C VAL A 29 15.73 4.65 8.30
N VAL A 30 15.52 4.41 7.01
CA VAL A 30 15.20 3.08 6.47
C VAL A 30 16.28 2.07 6.82
N LEU A 31 17.57 2.44 6.68
CA LEU A 31 18.69 1.58 7.01
C LEU A 31 18.70 1.21 8.51
N ILE A 32 18.53 2.18 9.40
CA ILE A 32 18.50 1.94 10.86
C ILE A 32 17.33 1.03 11.22
N VAL A 33 16.14 1.32 10.71
CA VAL A 33 14.93 0.52 10.97
C VAL A 33 15.12 -0.91 10.47
N SER A 34 15.72 -1.08 9.30
CA SER A 34 16.00 -2.39 8.71
C SER A 34 16.96 -3.22 9.56
N VAL A 35 18.04 -2.60 10.05
CA VAL A 35 19.00 -3.27 10.96
C VAL A 35 18.29 -3.73 12.24
N ILE A 36 17.48 -2.87 12.85
CA ILE A 36 16.73 -3.20 14.07
C ILE A 36 15.72 -4.32 13.78
N ALA A 37 15.04 -4.30 12.66
CA ALA A 37 14.11 -5.34 12.26
C ALA A 37 14.79 -6.70 12.08
N ILE A 38 15.99 -6.74 11.46
CA ILE A 38 16.79 -7.95 11.29
C ILE A 38 17.25 -8.47 12.66
N LEU A 39 17.72 -7.60 13.55
CA LEU A 39 18.14 -8.00 14.90
C LEU A 39 16.97 -8.57 15.72
N ALA A 40 15.79 -7.93 15.65
CA ALA A 40 14.56 -8.43 16.30
C ALA A 40 14.16 -9.79 15.73
N PHE A 41 14.21 -9.99 14.42
CA PHE A 41 13.95 -11.26 13.76
C PHE A 41 14.92 -12.36 14.21
N CYS A 42 16.21 -12.06 14.21
CA CYS A 42 17.24 -12.99 14.67
C CYS A 42 17.01 -13.38 16.14
N SER A 43 16.70 -12.41 17.00
CA SER A 43 16.41 -12.64 18.41
C SER A 43 15.16 -13.49 18.62
N ALA A 44 14.11 -13.27 17.83
CA ALA A 44 12.90 -14.07 17.87
C ALA A 44 13.16 -15.52 17.47
N THR A 45 13.88 -15.73 16.36
CA THR A 45 14.14 -17.07 15.81
C THR A 45 15.19 -17.85 16.60
N GLN A 46 16.12 -17.16 17.28
CA GLN A 46 17.10 -17.78 18.17
C GLN A 46 16.53 -18.10 19.55
N GLY A 47 15.40 -17.46 19.91
CA GLY A 47 14.84 -17.58 21.26
C GLY A 47 15.67 -16.88 22.31
N TRP A 48 16.49 -15.87 21.90
CA TRP A 48 17.40 -15.15 22.78
C TRP A 48 17.57 -13.69 22.31
N PHE A 49 17.33 -12.75 23.21
CA PHE A 49 17.54 -11.33 22.95
C PHE A 49 18.59 -10.78 23.91
N ILE A 50 18.24 -10.44 25.15
CA ILE A 50 19.18 -10.12 26.23
C ILE A 50 19.36 -11.32 27.13
N VAL A 51 18.28 -12.06 27.36
CA VAL A 51 18.23 -13.35 28.03
C VAL A 51 17.35 -14.30 27.21
N ARG A 52 17.25 -15.58 27.65
CA ARG A 52 16.39 -16.56 26.97
C ARG A 52 14.95 -16.06 26.92
N ASN A 53 14.39 -15.98 25.70
CA ASN A 53 13.03 -15.49 25.45
C ASN A 53 12.01 -16.47 26.05
N ARG A 54 10.93 -15.92 26.59
CA ARG A 54 9.70 -16.65 26.83
C ARG A 54 8.88 -16.71 25.56
N TRP A 55 7.94 -17.65 25.46
CA TRP A 55 7.14 -17.84 24.24
C TRP A 55 6.39 -16.57 23.78
N TYR A 56 5.85 -15.79 24.73
CA TYR A 56 5.16 -14.53 24.42
C TYR A 56 6.14 -13.42 23.98
N GLU A 57 7.35 -13.35 24.52
CA GLU A 57 8.39 -12.41 24.09
C GLU A 57 8.80 -12.70 22.65
N THR A 58 8.93 -13.97 22.28
CA THR A 58 9.19 -14.39 20.90
C THR A 58 8.04 -13.98 19.96
N ALA A 59 6.78 -14.18 20.39
CA ALA A 59 5.62 -13.79 19.60
C ALA A 59 5.58 -12.27 19.36
N PHE A 60 5.80 -11.46 20.39
CA PHE A 60 5.87 -10.01 20.26
C PHE A 60 7.04 -9.56 19.39
N LEU A 61 8.23 -10.16 19.51
CA LEU A 61 9.37 -9.87 18.64
C LEU A 61 9.06 -10.18 17.17
N LEU A 62 8.33 -11.25 16.87
CA LEU A 62 7.88 -11.56 15.52
C LEU A 62 6.88 -10.52 14.99
N VAL A 63 5.94 -10.06 15.82
CA VAL A 63 5.00 -9.00 15.45
C VAL A 63 5.73 -7.69 15.17
N VAL A 64 6.67 -7.29 16.02
CA VAL A 64 7.52 -6.11 15.83
C VAL A 64 8.32 -6.23 14.54
N THR A 65 8.92 -7.40 14.30
CA THR A 65 9.66 -7.66 13.06
C THR A 65 8.78 -7.48 11.82
N LEU A 66 7.57 -8.04 11.84
CA LEU A 66 6.62 -7.91 10.74
C LEU A 66 6.20 -6.45 10.54
N ALA A 67 5.97 -5.71 11.63
CA ALA A 67 5.59 -4.29 11.58
C ALA A 67 6.71 -3.42 10.99
N LEU A 68 7.97 -3.72 11.30
CA LEU A 68 9.12 -2.98 10.80
C LEU A 68 9.49 -3.37 9.36
N PHE A 69 9.34 -4.63 8.98
CA PHE A 69 9.64 -5.08 7.62
C PHE A 69 8.55 -4.70 6.62
N ARG A 70 7.29 -4.64 7.06
CA ARG A 70 6.16 -4.41 6.17
C ARG A 70 5.15 -3.43 6.78
N PRO A 71 5.56 -2.16 6.99
CA PRO A 71 4.69 -1.15 7.58
C PRO A 71 3.44 -0.91 6.71
N ASP A 72 3.58 -0.96 5.37
CA ASP A 72 2.47 -0.76 4.44
C ASP A 72 1.35 -1.79 4.61
N ALA A 73 1.67 -3.05 4.91
CA ALA A 73 0.65 -4.09 5.10
C ALA A 73 -0.25 -3.84 6.32
N LEU A 74 0.33 -3.32 7.40
CA LEU A 74 -0.40 -2.97 8.60
C LEU A 74 -1.17 -1.66 8.41
N MET A 75 -0.52 -0.67 7.78
CA MET A 75 -1.13 0.61 7.49
C MET A 75 -2.34 0.45 6.56
N ASN A 76 -2.24 -0.33 5.49
CA ASN A 76 -3.32 -0.57 4.54
C ASN A 76 -4.53 -1.27 5.17
N ARG A 77 -4.35 -1.96 6.30
CA ARG A 77 -5.46 -2.60 7.01
C ARG A 77 -6.27 -1.62 7.84
N VAL A 78 -5.65 -0.55 8.34
CA VAL A 78 -6.28 0.48 9.18
C VAL A 78 -6.65 1.71 8.34
N TYR A 79 -5.77 2.10 7.45
CA TYR A 79 -5.91 3.22 6.52
C TYR A 79 -5.58 2.74 5.10
N PRO A 80 -6.55 2.24 4.35
CA PRO A 80 -6.33 1.79 2.98
C PRO A 80 -5.79 2.95 2.12
N GLU A 81 -4.87 2.64 1.24
CA GLU A 81 -4.26 3.62 0.33
C GLU A 81 -5.29 4.17 -0.67
N PHE A 82 -6.23 3.32 -1.06
CA PHE A 82 -7.29 3.65 -1.99
C PHE A 82 -8.64 3.39 -1.33
N ALA A 83 -9.55 4.35 -1.43
CA ALA A 83 -10.93 4.20 -1.01
C ALA A 83 -11.83 4.00 -2.23
N PRO A 84 -12.76 3.03 -2.17
CA PRO A 84 -13.76 2.89 -3.20
C PRO A 84 -14.66 4.15 -3.20
N THR A 85 -14.85 4.72 -4.37
CA THR A 85 -15.68 5.90 -4.59
C THR A 85 -16.89 5.50 -5.43
N GLU A 86 -17.98 6.24 -5.28
CA GLU A 86 -19.18 5.98 -6.06
C GLU A 86 -18.92 6.21 -7.56
N LEU A 87 -19.19 5.18 -8.35
CA LEU A 87 -19.07 5.22 -9.80
C LEU A 87 -19.89 6.35 -10.43
N TYR A 88 -21.01 6.70 -9.79
CA TYR A 88 -21.87 7.78 -10.23
C TYR A 88 -21.16 9.14 -10.22
N GLU A 89 -20.42 9.44 -9.15
CA GLU A 89 -19.67 10.71 -9.05
C GLU A 89 -18.56 10.80 -10.08
N PHE A 90 -17.90 9.67 -10.35
CA PHE A 90 -16.89 9.60 -11.40
C PHE A 90 -17.51 9.76 -12.80
N ALA A 91 -18.62 9.09 -13.07
CA ALA A 91 -19.28 9.13 -14.38
C ALA A 91 -19.91 10.49 -14.71
N THR A 92 -20.38 11.22 -13.70
CA THR A 92 -20.96 12.56 -13.85
C THR A 92 -19.92 13.69 -13.83
N GLY A 93 -18.64 13.36 -13.59
CA GLY A 93 -17.57 14.35 -13.49
C GLY A 93 -17.65 15.22 -12.23
N THR A 94 -18.48 14.82 -11.24
CA THR A 94 -18.61 15.54 -9.97
C THR A 94 -17.56 15.13 -8.94
N LEU A 95 -16.75 14.12 -9.26
CA LEU A 95 -15.66 13.64 -8.40
C LEU A 95 -14.65 14.77 -8.19
N GLN A 96 -14.59 15.30 -6.97
CA GLN A 96 -13.56 16.25 -6.59
C GLN A 96 -12.28 15.48 -6.25
N THR A 97 -11.32 15.53 -7.15
CA THR A 97 -9.97 14.99 -6.91
C THR A 97 -9.02 16.15 -6.69
N ASP A 98 -8.21 16.06 -5.64
CA ASP A 98 -7.11 17.01 -5.40
C ASP A 98 -6.05 16.88 -6.50
N HIS A 99 -5.35 17.99 -6.76
CA HIS A 99 -4.19 18.00 -7.65
C HIS A 99 -3.20 16.90 -7.19
N ASN A 100 -2.94 15.94 -8.07
CA ASN A 100 -1.98 14.86 -7.86
C ASN A 100 -2.51 13.56 -7.22
N GLN A 101 -3.83 13.40 -7.02
CA GLN A 101 -4.39 12.12 -6.60
C GLN A 101 -4.32 11.08 -7.72
N LYS A 102 -4.05 9.84 -7.33
CA LYS A 102 -4.12 8.69 -8.23
C LYS A 102 -5.51 8.10 -8.20
N VAL A 103 -6.04 7.79 -9.36
CA VAL A 103 -7.31 7.09 -9.50
C VAL A 103 -7.07 5.74 -10.16
N ARG A 104 -7.67 4.71 -9.60
CA ARG A 104 -7.65 3.34 -10.14
C ARG A 104 -9.03 2.98 -10.66
N LEU A 105 -9.08 2.56 -11.91
CA LEU A 105 -10.28 2.03 -12.55
C LEU A 105 -10.20 0.52 -12.63
N HIS A 106 -11.19 -0.15 -12.07
CA HIS A 106 -11.38 -1.58 -12.26
C HIS A 106 -12.28 -1.80 -13.46
N ILE A 107 -11.74 -2.43 -14.47
CA ILE A 107 -12.42 -2.65 -15.75
C ILE A 107 -12.60 -4.13 -15.99
N THR A 108 -13.82 -4.48 -16.35
CA THR A 108 -14.17 -5.82 -16.82
C THR A 108 -14.38 -5.77 -18.32
N ARG A 109 -13.62 -6.55 -19.06
CA ARG A 109 -13.75 -6.73 -20.51
C ARG A 109 -14.35 -8.11 -20.77
N GLU A 110 -15.52 -8.12 -21.38
CA GLU A 110 -16.13 -9.35 -21.86
C GLU A 110 -15.38 -9.85 -23.09
N THR A 111 -14.99 -11.12 -23.08
CA THR A 111 -14.32 -11.78 -24.21
C THR A 111 -14.98 -13.12 -24.47
N ASP A 112 -14.80 -13.67 -25.66
CA ASP A 112 -15.32 -14.99 -26.06
C ASP A 112 -14.87 -16.13 -25.12
N TYR A 113 -13.81 -15.91 -24.34
CA TYR A 113 -13.24 -16.85 -23.36
C TYR A 113 -13.62 -16.52 -21.90
N GLY A 114 -14.55 -15.56 -21.69
CA GLY A 114 -14.99 -15.11 -20.37
C GLY A 114 -14.49 -13.71 -20.02
N ASP A 115 -14.88 -13.25 -18.83
CA ASP A 115 -14.58 -11.90 -18.33
C ASP A 115 -13.10 -11.75 -17.96
N ARG A 116 -12.47 -10.69 -18.46
CA ARG A 116 -11.11 -10.31 -18.08
C ARG A 116 -11.13 -9.05 -17.22
N TYR A 117 -10.57 -9.17 -16.01
CA TYR A 117 -10.43 -8.05 -15.09
C TYR A 117 -9.11 -7.35 -15.32
N LYS A 118 -9.16 -6.04 -15.52
CA LYS A 118 -7.99 -5.17 -15.70
C LYS A 118 -8.04 -4.02 -14.71
N LEU A 119 -6.88 -3.63 -14.20
CA LEU A 119 -6.71 -2.48 -13.34
C LEU A 119 -5.90 -1.43 -14.09
N PHE A 120 -6.46 -0.22 -14.23
CA PHE A 120 -5.79 0.92 -14.81
C PHE A 120 -5.58 1.99 -13.75
N ALA A 121 -4.35 2.47 -13.61
CA ALA A 121 -4.00 3.53 -12.67
C ALA A 121 -3.66 4.80 -13.43
N PHE A 122 -4.31 5.90 -13.08
CA PHE A 122 -4.11 7.22 -13.66
C PHE A 122 -3.55 8.16 -12.60
N ASN A 123 -2.50 8.88 -12.97
CA ASN A 123 -1.92 9.94 -12.15
C ASN A 123 -2.42 11.29 -12.70
N ASN A 124 -2.56 12.28 -11.82
CA ASN A 124 -2.92 13.65 -12.20
C ASN A 124 -4.20 13.74 -13.03
N ILE A 125 -5.33 13.41 -12.42
CA ILE A 125 -6.63 13.71 -12.98
C ILE A 125 -6.97 15.12 -12.53
N ASP A 126 -6.62 16.11 -13.37
CA ASP A 126 -6.95 17.52 -13.12
C ASP A 126 -8.44 17.76 -13.37
N SER A 127 -9.23 17.74 -12.33
CA SER A 127 -10.67 18.12 -12.37
C SER A 127 -10.89 19.63 -12.53
N THR A 128 -9.81 20.43 -12.56
CA THR A 128 -9.88 21.91 -12.61
C THR A 128 -10.28 22.48 -13.95
N ASN A 129 -10.24 21.72 -15.02
CA ASN A 129 -10.59 22.18 -16.36
C ASN A 129 -12.03 21.88 -16.71
N ASN A 130 -13.04 22.10 -15.89
CA ASN A 130 -14.48 22.02 -16.25
C ASN A 130 -14.88 21.04 -17.40
N GLU A 131 -13.96 20.18 -17.81
CA GLU A 131 -14.21 19.10 -18.73
C GLU A 131 -14.81 17.96 -17.94
N ALA A 132 -16.05 17.64 -18.23
CA ALA A 132 -16.82 16.58 -17.58
C ALA A 132 -16.11 15.20 -17.60
N ASN A 133 -14.90 15.12 -18.15
CA ASN A 133 -14.20 13.87 -18.34
C ASN A 133 -12.68 14.02 -18.54
N PRO A 134 -11.89 14.21 -17.48
CA PRO A 134 -10.43 14.42 -17.58
C PRO A 134 -9.64 13.20 -18.12
N LEU A 135 -10.28 12.05 -18.22
CA LEU A 135 -9.70 10.83 -18.80
C LEU A 135 -10.09 10.63 -20.27
N GLY A 136 -11.06 11.42 -20.77
CA GLY A 136 -11.61 11.23 -22.13
C GLY A 136 -12.48 9.97 -22.24
N LEU A 137 -13.21 9.62 -21.17
CA LEU A 137 -14.15 8.50 -21.12
C LEU A 137 -15.57 9.01 -21.09
N THR A 138 -16.47 8.52 -21.93
CA THR A 138 -17.91 8.69 -21.74
C THR A 138 -18.50 7.40 -21.23
N LEU A 139 -19.16 7.47 -20.08
CA LEU A 139 -19.76 6.32 -19.43
C LEU A 139 -21.28 6.38 -19.52
N THR A 140 -21.89 5.26 -19.91
CA THR A 140 -23.34 5.09 -19.94
C THR A 140 -23.74 4.04 -18.91
N ASN A 141 -24.76 4.36 -18.11
CA ASN A 141 -25.26 3.42 -17.11
C ASN A 141 -25.93 2.21 -17.81
N SER A 142 -25.48 1.01 -17.48
CA SER A 142 -26.02 -0.27 -17.96
C SER A 142 -26.43 -1.15 -16.79
N GLY A 143 -27.28 -0.63 -15.89
CA GLY A 143 -27.73 -1.32 -14.68
C GLY A 143 -26.69 -1.24 -13.56
N ASP A 144 -26.12 -2.38 -13.13
CA ASP A 144 -25.13 -2.43 -12.06
C ASP A 144 -23.70 -2.06 -12.50
N ARG A 145 -23.48 -1.81 -13.81
CA ARG A 145 -22.17 -1.52 -14.39
C ARG A 145 -22.24 -0.30 -15.29
N TRP A 146 -21.11 0.36 -15.46
CA TRP A 146 -20.98 1.50 -16.37
C TRP A 146 -20.21 1.08 -17.61
N LEU A 147 -20.88 1.19 -18.77
CA LEU A 147 -20.30 0.86 -20.06
C LEU A 147 -19.52 2.05 -20.61
N VAL A 148 -18.31 1.80 -21.11
CA VAL A 148 -17.53 2.78 -21.88
C VAL A 148 -18.19 2.93 -23.26
N SER A 149 -18.98 4.00 -23.42
CA SER A 149 -19.77 4.28 -24.63
C SER A 149 -19.04 5.16 -25.63
N ASP A 150 -18.04 5.92 -25.20
CA ASP A 150 -17.18 6.69 -26.08
C ASP A 150 -15.82 6.94 -25.47
N LEU A 151 -14.78 7.13 -26.30
CA LEU A 151 -13.41 7.39 -25.94
C LEU A 151 -12.86 8.53 -26.78
N THR A 152 -12.26 9.52 -26.12
CA THR A 152 -11.56 10.60 -26.84
C THR A 152 -10.30 10.04 -27.51
N PHE A 153 -10.18 10.22 -28.80
CA PHE A 153 -9.02 9.78 -29.58
C PHE A 153 -7.72 10.35 -29.03
N MET A 154 -6.74 9.48 -28.77
CA MET A 154 -5.47 9.78 -28.09
C MET A 154 -5.65 10.30 -26.64
N GLY A 155 -6.82 10.10 -26.04
CA GLY A 155 -7.05 10.41 -24.63
C GLY A 155 -6.25 9.54 -23.68
N LYS A 156 -6.18 9.94 -22.39
CA LYS A 156 -5.44 9.18 -21.36
C LYS A 156 -5.97 7.75 -21.22
N ALA A 157 -7.28 7.56 -21.31
CA ALA A 157 -7.92 6.25 -21.17
C ALA A 157 -7.60 5.32 -22.35
N GLU A 158 -7.72 5.80 -23.57
CA GLU A 158 -7.40 5.03 -24.78
C GLU A 158 -5.91 4.67 -24.81
N SER A 159 -5.04 5.63 -24.50
CA SER A 159 -3.59 5.42 -24.43
C SER A 159 -3.18 4.39 -23.37
N ALA A 160 -3.95 4.27 -22.29
CA ALA A 160 -3.77 3.24 -21.26
C ALA A 160 -4.26 1.86 -21.70
N GLY A 161 -5.07 1.78 -22.77
CA GLY A 161 -5.58 0.53 -23.32
C GLY A 161 -7.01 0.17 -22.92
N ILE A 162 -7.78 1.15 -22.43
CA ILE A 162 -9.23 1.02 -22.27
C ILE A 162 -9.86 1.05 -23.67
N GLN A 163 -10.89 0.26 -23.88
CA GLN A 163 -11.55 0.11 -25.18
C GLN A 163 -13.05 0.39 -25.06
N PHE A 164 -13.62 0.79 -26.17
CA PHE A 164 -15.08 0.84 -26.32
C PHE A 164 -15.69 -0.52 -26.00
N GLY A 165 -16.78 -0.52 -25.23
CA GLY A 165 -17.42 -1.75 -24.78
C GLY A 165 -16.87 -2.36 -23.49
N ASP A 166 -15.83 -1.77 -22.89
CA ASP A 166 -15.37 -2.15 -21.56
C ASP A 166 -16.38 -1.70 -20.49
N TYR A 167 -16.47 -2.45 -19.39
CA TYR A 167 -17.30 -2.10 -18.24
C TYR A 167 -16.45 -1.61 -17.08
N VAL A 168 -16.76 -0.43 -16.55
CA VAL A 168 -16.17 0.05 -15.30
C VAL A 168 -16.96 -0.53 -14.13
N THR A 169 -16.29 -1.29 -13.29
CA THR A 169 -16.89 -2.00 -12.15
C THR A 169 -16.73 -1.24 -10.84
N SER A 170 -15.57 -0.64 -10.60
CA SER A 170 -15.31 0.22 -9.45
C SER A 170 -14.24 1.25 -9.75
N VAL A 171 -14.28 2.33 -8.99
CA VAL A 171 -13.31 3.42 -9.01
C VAL A 171 -12.75 3.58 -7.62
N ASP A 172 -11.45 3.55 -7.50
CA ASP A 172 -10.75 3.76 -6.24
C ASP A 172 -9.90 5.03 -6.34
N VAL A 173 -10.02 5.90 -5.35
CA VAL A 173 -9.28 7.17 -5.27
C VAL A 173 -8.26 7.10 -4.14
N GLU A 174 -7.04 7.58 -4.40
CA GLU A 174 -5.96 7.66 -3.40
C GLU A 174 -6.35 8.60 -2.27
N GLN A 175 -6.22 8.15 -1.03
CA GLN A 175 -6.51 8.96 0.16
C GLN A 175 -5.34 9.87 0.50
N THR A 176 -5.54 11.18 0.37
CA THR A 176 -4.52 12.21 0.68
C THR A 176 -4.31 12.38 2.19
N GLU A 177 -5.34 12.14 3.01
CA GLU A 177 -5.27 12.30 4.48
C GLU A 177 -4.63 11.11 5.21
N ARG A 178 -4.00 10.22 4.49
CA ARG A 178 -3.35 9.05 5.08
C ARG A 178 -2.16 9.46 5.96
N PRO A 179 -2.10 9.02 7.22
CA PRO A 179 -0.91 9.22 8.05
C PRO A 179 0.29 8.52 7.41
N ARG A 180 1.46 9.11 7.60
CA ARG A 180 2.71 8.55 7.06
C ARG A 180 2.95 7.16 7.65
N LYS A 181 3.42 6.22 6.83
CA LYS A 181 3.69 4.83 7.22
C LYS A 181 4.70 4.70 8.37
N GLU A 182 5.56 5.71 8.56
CA GLU A 182 6.53 5.76 9.65
C GLU A 182 5.88 5.81 11.03
N TRP A 183 4.60 6.17 11.14
CA TRP A 183 3.86 6.15 12.40
C TRP A 183 3.78 4.76 13.03
N ILE A 184 3.88 3.70 12.23
CA ILE A 184 3.91 2.30 12.71
C ILE A 184 5.21 2.01 13.47
N PHE A 185 6.29 2.72 13.17
CA PHE A 185 7.55 2.51 13.86
C PHE A 185 7.48 2.88 15.35
N ALA A 186 6.70 3.90 15.72
CA ALA A 186 6.58 4.33 17.11
C ALA A 186 6.04 3.21 18.05
N PRO A 187 4.88 2.57 17.77
CA PRO A 187 4.41 1.46 18.60
C PRO A 187 5.33 0.24 18.51
N ALA A 188 5.95 -0.04 17.37
CA ALA A 188 6.88 -1.15 17.24
C ALA A 188 8.12 -0.96 18.13
N PHE A 189 8.70 0.24 18.16
CA PHE A 189 9.81 0.58 19.05
C PHE A 189 9.42 0.57 20.53
N THR A 190 8.23 1.04 20.89
CA THR A 190 7.75 0.97 22.29
C THR A 190 7.65 -0.47 22.77
N ILE A 191 7.10 -1.37 21.97
CA ILE A 191 7.03 -2.79 22.31
C ILE A 191 8.43 -3.39 22.45
N LEU A 192 9.35 -3.07 21.53
CA LEU A 192 10.73 -3.55 21.59
C LEU A 192 11.44 -3.09 22.87
N CYS A 193 11.29 -1.80 23.23
CA CYS A 193 11.85 -1.24 24.45
C CYS A 193 11.26 -1.91 25.72
N LEU A 194 9.96 -2.17 25.74
CA LEU A 194 9.30 -2.86 26.86
C LEU A 194 9.85 -4.29 27.04
N ILE A 195 10.03 -5.02 25.94
CA ILE A 195 10.62 -6.36 26.00
C ILE A 195 12.06 -6.29 26.52
N ALA A 196 12.86 -5.33 26.03
CA ALA A 196 14.23 -5.13 26.49
C ALA A 196 14.30 -4.82 27.99
N LEU A 197 13.46 -3.90 28.47
CA LEU A 197 13.37 -3.55 29.88
C LEU A 197 12.95 -4.74 30.75
N MET A 198 11.92 -5.47 30.35
CA MET A 198 11.48 -6.67 31.06
C MET A 198 12.60 -7.69 31.17
N GLN A 199 13.38 -7.90 30.13
CA GLN A 199 14.50 -8.84 30.12
C GLN A 199 15.68 -8.32 30.93
N LEU A 200 15.98 -7.02 30.93
CA LEU A 200 16.99 -6.41 31.79
C LEU A 200 16.66 -6.58 33.28
N PHE A 201 15.41 -6.30 33.69
CA PHE A 201 14.96 -6.51 35.05
C PHE A 201 15.08 -7.98 35.46
N ARG A 202 14.79 -8.92 34.56
CA ARG A 202 14.95 -10.36 34.82
C ARG A 202 16.41 -10.78 34.94
N LYS A 203 17.32 -10.11 34.20
CA LYS A 203 18.76 -10.34 34.28
C LYS A 203 19.35 -9.85 35.62
N MET A 204 18.88 -8.69 36.10
CA MET A 204 19.35 -8.11 37.39
C MET A 204 18.85 -8.87 38.62
N LYS A 205 17.74 -9.62 38.49
CA LYS A 205 17.23 -10.45 39.62
C LYS A 205 17.86 -11.84 39.71
N LYS A 206 18.73 -12.21 38.78
CA LYS A 206 19.54 -13.43 38.83
C LYS A 206 20.93 -13.16 39.32
#